data_cd74edca6905d75c368b08fcb4ec123a
#
_entry.id   cd74edca6905d75c368b08fcb4ec123a
#
_cell.length_a   1.000
_cell.length_b   1.000
_cell.length_c   1.000
_cell.angle_alpha   90.00
_cell.angle_beta   90.00
_cell.angle_gamma   90.00
#
_symmetry.space_group_name_H-M   'P 1'
#
loop_
_entity.id
_entity.type
_entity.pdbx_description
1 polymer ?
#
loop_
_entity_poly.entity_id
_entity_poly.type
_entity_poly.pdbx_seq_one_letter_code
_entity_poly.pdbx_strand_id
1 'polypeptide(L)'
;MAIAHGRIINRWWVVSRLFLLCGAIIGLALRFYFVKPFPISFHYWLHAHSHTLLLGWIDNALLLLLYRKCFPTISRVEKICIGLLQIGVAGMLVSFPFQGYGPVAIAFSSLHLIVSDVLAGLIWIRIKAFSTAHAFAEKFVLLVRLAVAFQFLCTLGPLMLGYLSAKAEGAHALQHTAFYQLSLFYYLHFLYNGVFFYLLLALWLPLVRVKNFHLYAMAAGTVLTFAHAVLYVHEWWLWSWLAVMGSAMQLGVWLIWVKQDLQNFKQSLGWMLMAAMTLKFVLQIAGSFPPLSHLVITQRFWLMAYLHFLFLGIYTPFIWVMAGVQRKFFSYGLYYLLWLSTEGLLLMPYLFRKTHLAPEVWYACIFAAYAGLVVLLIGITYRLRVGKNGQ
;
A
#
# COMPACT_ATOMS: atom_id res chain seq x y z
N MET A 1 -22.00 -24.82 -1.40
CA MET A 1 -20.62 -24.37 -1.08
C MET A 1 -20.33 -22.93 -1.51
N ALA A 2 -20.71 -22.50 -2.72
CA ALA A 2 -20.48 -21.11 -3.20
C ALA A 2 -21.12 -20.02 -2.32
N ILE A 3 -22.34 -20.22 -1.80
CA ILE A 3 -23.03 -19.27 -0.91
C ILE A 3 -22.28 -19.09 0.44
N ALA A 4 -21.69 -20.16 0.96
CA ALA A 4 -20.92 -20.09 2.21
C ALA A 4 -19.58 -19.37 2.00
N HIS A 5 -18.93 -19.57 0.86
CA HIS A 5 -17.71 -18.87 0.46
C HIS A 5 -17.96 -17.36 0.38
N GLY A 6 -18.98 -16.93 -0.38
CA GLY A 6 -19.33 -15.51 -0.50
C GLY A 6 -19.64 -14.84 0.83
N ARG A 7 -20.32 -15.54 1.76
CA ARG A 7 -20.62 -15.01 3.11
C ARG A 7 -19.36 -14.78 3.94
N ILE A 8 -18.34 -15.66 3.84
CA ILE A 8 -17.08 -15.51 4.58
C ILE A 8 -16.30 -14.30 4.05
N ILE A 9 -16.12 -14.22 2.72
CA ILE A 9 -15.45 -13.07 2.10
C ILE A 9 -16.13 -11.76 2.47
N ASN A 10 -17.47 -11.72 2.43
CA ASN A 10 -18.22 -10.51 2.77
C ASN A 10 -18.06 -10.09 4.23
N ARG A 11 -17.96 -11.04 5.19
CA ARG A 11 -17.67 -10.73 6.60
C ARG A 11 -16.29 -10.09 6.76
N TRP A 12 -15.27 -10.68 6.19
CA TRP A 12 -13.90 -10.14 6.27
C TRP A 12 -13.76 -8.82 5.51
N TRP A 13 -14.53 -8.64 4.45
CA TRP A 13 -14.60 -7.36 3.75
C TRP A 13 -15.16 -6.23 4.63
N VAL A 14 -16.15 -6.53 5.49
CA VAL A 14 -16.64 -5.56 6.49
C VAL A 14 -15.53 -5.21 7.48
N VAL A 15 -14.78 -6.19 7.98
CA VAL A 15 -13.67 -5.96 8.92
C VAL A 15 -12.57 -5.11 8.28
N SER A 16 -12.18 -5.41 7.04
CA SER A 16 -11.18 -4.61 6.32
C SER A 16 -11.61 -3.13 6.17
N ARG A 17 -12.89 -2.88 5.90
CA ARG A 17 -13.43 -1.52 5.83
C ARG A 17 -13.44 -0.81 7.19
N LEU A 18 -13.68 -1.54 8.27
CA LEU A 18 -13.58 -0.99 9.62
C LEU A 18 -12.12 -0.55 9.91
N PHE A 19 -11.13 -1.34 9.50
CA PHE A 19 -9.72 -0.93 9.62
C PHE A 19 -9.40 0.32 8.79
N LEU A 20 -9.96 0.46 7.58
CA LEU A 20 -9.85 1.71 6.81
C LEU A 20 -10.36 2.91 7.61
N LEU A 21 -11.55 2.79 8.21
CA LEU A 21 -12.16 3.88 8.99
C LEU A 21 -11.36 4.17 10.27
N CYS A 22 -10.98 3.14 11.03
CA CYS A 22 -10.17 3.31 12.23
C CYS A 22 -8.84 3.99 11.92
N GLY A 23 -8.12 3.52 10.88
CA GLY A 23 -6.87 4.13 10.45
C GLY A 23 -7.05 5.57 9.97
N ALA A 24 -8.12 5.88 9.24
CA ALA A 24 -8.42 7.25 8.80
C ALA A 24 -8.74 8.19 9.96
N ILE A 25 -9.48 7.71 10.98
CA ILE A 25 -9.78 8.48 12.19
C ILE A 25 -8.50 8.75 13.00
N ILE A 26 -7.61 7.75 13.14
CA ILE A 26 -6.31 7.95 13.79
C ILE A 26 -5.48 8.98 13.00
N GLY A 27 -5.46 8.89 11.67
CA GLY A 27 -4.80 9.88 10.82
C GLY A 27 -5.36 11.29 11.01
N LEU A 28 -6.69 11.43 11.20
CA LEU A 28 -7.33 12.70 11.52
C LEU A 28 -6.89 13.24 12.89
N ALA A 29 -6.80 12.38 13.90
CA ALA A 29 -6.29 12.75 15.21
C ALA A 29 -4.83 13.20 15.16
N LEU A 30 -3.98 12.53 14.37
CA LEU A 30 -2.59 12.94 14.13
C LEU A 30 -2.49 14.31 13.44
N ARG A 31 -3.41 14.66 12.54
CA ARG A 31 -3.47 16.00 11.94
C ARG A 31 -3.97 17.03 12.95
N PHE A 32 -4.95 16.68 13.77
CA PHE A 32 -5.45 17.57 14.84
C PHE A 32 -4.37 17.87 15.89
N TYR A 33 -3.45 16.96 16.16
CA TYR A 33 -2.34 17.16 17.10
C TYR A 33 -1.50 18.41 16.76
N PHE A 34 -1.35 18.74 15.49
CA PHE A 34 -0.64 19.95 15.07
C PHE A 34 -1.47 21.24 15.21
N VAL A 35 -2.81 21.13 15.23
CA VAL A 35 -3.71 22.28 15.49
C VAL A 35 -3.79 22.56 16.99
N LYS A 36 -3.96 21.50 17.78
CA LYS A 36 -4.04 21.57 19.24
C LYS A 36 -3.42 20.31 19.83
N PRO A 37 -2.19 20.40 20.40
CA PRO A 37 -1.57 19.26 21.07
C PRO A 37 -2.43 18.71 22.21
N PHE A 38 -2.49 17.38 22.30
CA PHE A 38 -3.16 16.65 23.37
C PHE A 38 -2.28 15.46 23.84
N PRO A 39 -2.53 14.85 25.00
CA PRO A 39 -1.59 13.94 25.65
C PRO A 39 -1.54 12.55 24.96
N ILE A 40 -0.93 12.48 23.78
CA ILE A 40 -0.64 11.24 23.05
C ILE A 40 0.84 11.18 22.68
N SER A 41 1.38 9.96 22.54
CA SER A 41 2.63 9.75 21.86
C SER A 41 2.37 9.75 20.34
N PHE A 42 2.73 10.85 19.65
CA PHE A 42 2.54 10.97 18.19
C PHE A 42 3.13 9.78 17.42
N HIS A 43 4.32 9.32 17.81
CA HIS A 43 5.00 8.19 17.17
C HIS A 43 4.23 6.88 17.32
N TYR A 44 3.68 6.61 18.50
CA TYR A 44 2.90 5.41 18.75
C TYR A 44 1.61 5.38 17.95
N TRP A 45 0.92 6.50 17.90
CA TRP A 45 -0.29 6.65 17.08
C TRP A 45 0.01 6.56 15.59
N LEU A 46 1.17 7.06 15.15
CA LEU A 46 1.61 6.91 13.76
C LEU A 46 1.84 5.44 13.38
N HIS A 47 2.39 4.62 14.28
CA HIS A 47 2.51 3.17 14.05
C HIS A 47 1.13 2.50 13.97
N ALA A 48 0.20 2.83 14.87
CA ALA A 48 -1.17 2.32 14.80
C ALA A 48 -1.85 2.69 13.48
N HIS A 49 -1.74 3.95 13.04
CA HIS A 49 -2.26 4.44 11.77
C HIS A 49 -1.70 3.64 10.58
N SER A 50 -0.38 3.56 10.48
CA SER A 50 0.28 2.95 9.32
C SER A 50 0.00 1.45 9.21
N HIS A 51 0.13 0.68 10.31
CA HIS A 51 -0.11 -0.76 10.29
C HIS A 51 -1.57 -1.10 10.02
N THR A 52 -2.51 -0.35 10.61
CA THR A 52 -3.95 -0.56 10.38
C THR A 52 -4.32 -0.32 8.92
N LEU A 53 -3.76 0.72 8.29
CA LEU A 53 -4.07 1.01 6.89
C LEU A 53 -3.33 0.11 5.91
N LEU A 54 -2.05 -0.19 6.13
CA LEU A 54 -1.28 -1.06 5.24
C LEU A 54 -1.77 -2.51 5.30
N LEU A 55 -1.85 -3.06 6.50
CA LEU A 55 -2.13 -4.48 6.69
C LEU A 55 -3.63 -4.76 6.84
N GLY A 56 -4.36 -3.92 7.57
CA GLY A 56 -5.80 -4.10 7.80
C GLY A 56 -6.66 -3.68 6.62
N TRP A 57 -6.26 -2.65 5.86
CA TRP A 57 -7.03 -2.21 4.69
C TRP A 57 -6.44 -2.74 3.38
N ILE A 58 -5.24 -2.33 2.97
CA ILE A 58 -4.75 -2.59 1.61
C ILE A 58 -4.43 -4.07 1.42
N ASP A 59 -3.59 -4.65 2.27
CA ASP A 59 -3.21 -6.06 2.19
C ASP A 59 -4.43 -6.97 2.26
N ASN A 60 -5.25 -6.77 3.26
CA ASN A 60 -6.48 -7.52 3.48
C ASN A 60 -7.45 -7.43 2.31
N ALA A 61 -7.69 -6.22 1.79
CA ALA A 61 -8.60 -6.03 0.67
C ALA A 61 -8.10 -6.70 -0.61
N LEU A 62 -6.80 -6.57 -0.94
CA LEU A 62 -6.19 -7.24 -2.10
C LEU A 62 -6.27 -8.76 -1.97
N LEU A 63 -5.98 -9.30 -0.79
CA LEU A 63 -6.11 -10.71 -0.48
C LEU A 63 -7.55 -11.21 -0.69
N LEU A 64 -8.54 -10.52 -0.15
CA LEU A 64 -9.95 -10.90 -0.27
C LEU A 64 -10.44 -10.82 -1.72
N LEU A 65 -9.97 -9.83 -2.50
CA LEU A 65 -10.24 -9.74 -3.94
C LEU A 65 -9.62 -10.91 -4.70
N LEU A 66 -8.39 -11.31 -4.36
CA LEU A 66 -7.75 -12.50 -4.92
C LEU A 66 -8.54 -13.77 -4.62
N TYR A 67 -8.94 -13.97 -3.34
CA TYR A 67 -9.75 -15.13 -2.95
C TYR A 67 -11.10 -15.16 -3.67
N ARG A 68 -11.75 -14.02 -3.81
CA ARG A 68 -13.01 -13.91 -4.55
C ARG A 68 -12.87 -14.28 -6.02
N LYS A 69 -11.74 -13.90 -6.65
CA LYS A 69 -11.49 -14.13 -8.09
C LYS A 69 -11.07 -15.56 -8.39
N CYS A 70 -10.24 -16.17 -7.53
CA CYS A 70 -9.47 -17.37 -7.89
C CYS A 70 -9.91 -18.64 -7.18
N PHE A 71 -10.46 -18.55 -5.99
CA PHE A 71 -10.71 -19.72 -5.16
C PHE A 71 -12.20 -19.91 -4.89
N PRO A 72 -12.85 -20.91 -5.50
CA PRO A 72 -14.28 -21.19 -5.30
C PRO A 72 -14.59 -21.64 -3.87
N THR A 73 -13.58 -22.13 -3.15
CA THR A 73 -13.68 -22.58 -1.75
C THR A 73 -12.51 -22.08 -0.94
N ILE A 74 -12.74 -21.83 0.35
CA ILE A 74 -11.71 -21.51 1.33
C ILE A 74 -11.57 -22.70 2.27
N SER A 75 -10.38 -23.26 2.39
CA SER A 75 -10.07 -24.39 3.30
C SER A 75 -10.22 -23.95 4.76
N ARG A 76 -10.26 -24.92 5.69
CA ARG A 76 -10.30 -24.65 7.12
C ARG A 76 -9.06 -23.88 7.58
N VAL A 77 -7.88 -24.26 7.09
CA VAL A 77 -6.60 -23.60 7.43
C VAL A 77 -6.60 -22.14 6.95
N GLU A 78 -7.01 -21.88 5.71
CA GLU A 78 -7.08 -20.51 5.19
C GLU A 78 -8.06 -19.64 5.97
N LYS A 79 -9.20 -20.18 6.41
CA LYS A 79 -10.15 -19.43 7.28
C LYS A 79 -9.52 -19.05 8.61
N ILE A 80 -8.75 -19.97 9.21
CA ILE A 80 -8.02 -19.71 10.45
C ILE A 80 -6.96 -18.64 10.20
N CYS A 81 -6.15 -18.78 9.14
CA CYS A 81 -5.14 -17.79 8.79
C CYS A 81 -5.74 -16.40 8.56
N ILE A 82 -6.81 -16.29 7.76
CA ILE A 82 -7.50 -15.01 7.54
C ILE A 82 -8.01 -14.43 8.88
N GLY A 83 -8.55 -15.25 9.78
CA GLY A 83 -8.98 -14.83 11.11
C GLY A 83 -7.82 -14.33 11.97
N LEU A 84 -6.68 -15.04 11.97
CA LEU A 84 -5.48 -14.66 12.71
C LEU A 84 -4.84 -13.36 12.17
N LEU A 85 -4.89 -13.11 10.86
CA LEU A 85 -4.49 -11.82 10.29
C LEU A 85 -5.32 -10.66 10.89
N GLN A 86 -6.65 -10.85 11.02
CA GLN A 86 -7.50 -9.82 11.62
C GLN A 86 -7.17 -9.59 13.10
N ILE A 87 -6.90 -10.66 13.85
CA ILE A 87 -6.47 -10.58 15.26
C ILE A 87 -5.13 -9.84 15.35
N GLY A 88 -4.18 -10.15 14.46
CA GLY A 88 -2.90 -9.45 14.38
C GLY A 88 -3.08 -7.94 14.18
N VAL A 89 -3.88 -7.54 13.18
CA VAL A 89 -4.15 -6.11 12.93
C VAL A 89 -4.90 -5.44 14.09
N ALA A 90 -5.93 -6.08 14.63
CA ALA A 90 -6.69 -5.54 15.78
C ALA A 90 -5.80 -5.39 17.03
N GLY A 91 -4.92 -6.38 17.27
CA GLY A 91 -3.96 -6.32 18.35
C GLY A 91 -2.94 -5.18 18.19
N MET A 92 -2.43 -4.97 16.98
CA MET A 92 -1.58 -3.83 16.64
C MET A 92 -2.32 -2.49 16.82
N LEU A 93 -3.55 -2.38 16.31
CA LEU A 93 -4.38 -1.18 16.44
C LEU A 93 -4.56 -0.75 17.90
N VAL A 94 -4.78 -1.72 18.79
CA VAL A 94 -4.98 -1.45 20.21
C VAL A 94 -3.66 -1.23 20.96
N SER A 95 -2.61 -2.00 20.67
CA SER A 95 -1.38 -1.98 21.46
C SER A 95 -0.43 -0.84 21.09
N PHE A 96 -0.29 -0.49 19.81
CA PHE A 96 0.63 0.58 19.39
C PHE A 96 0.39 1.93 20.06
N PRO A 97 -0.86 2.44 20.22
CA PRO A 97 -1.09 3.74 20.86
C PRO A 97 -0.52 3.86 22.27
N PHE A 98 -0.39 2.75 23.00
CA PHE A 98 0.03 2.72 24.40
C PHE A 98 1.50 2.39 24.60
N GLN A 99 2.11 1.56 23.74
CA GLN A 99 3.46 1.05 23.97
C GLN A 99 4.40 1.16 22.75
N GLY A 100 3.91 1.68 21.60
CA GLY A 100 4.71 1.67 20.38
C GLY A 100 5.12 0.23 20.03
N TYR A 101 6.38 0.02 19.64
CA TYR A 101 6.96 -1.31 19.43
C TYR A 101 7.31 -2.02 20.76
N GLY A 102 6.37 -2.00 21.70
CA GLY A 102 6.48 -2.82 22.92
C GLY A 102 6.16 -4.30 22.66
N PRO A 103 6.38 -5.17 23.65
CA PRO A 103 6.30 -6.64 23.48
C PRO A 103 4.98 -7.13 22.91
N VAL A 104 3.85 -6.56 23.33
CA VAL A 104 2.53 -6.98 22.84
C VAL A 104 2.32 -6.57 21.39
N ALA A 105 2.72 -5.36 21.00
CA ALA A 105 2.64 -4.91 19.61
C ALA A 105 3.56 -5.73 18.69
N ILE A 106 4.77 -6.08 19.15
CA ILE A 106 5.70 -6.96 18.45
C ILE A 106 5.08 -8.36 18.28
N ALA A 107 4.44 -8.92 19.31
CA ALA A 107 3.80 -10.23 19.22
C ALA A 107 2.69 -10.26 18.16
N PHE A 108 1.81 -9.24 18.11
CA PHE A 108 0.75 -9.16 17.10
C PHE A 108 1.29 -8.88 15.68
N SER A 109 2.33 -8.06 15.53
CA SER A 109 2.96 -7.83 14.22
C SER A 109 3.70 -9.09 13.73
N SER A 110 4.36 -9.83 14.61
CA SER A 110 5.00 -11.11 14.29
C SER A 110 3.98 -12.18 13.92
N LEU A 111 2.86 -12.27 14.67
CA LEU A 111 1.74 -13.13 14.31
C LEU A 111 1.23 -12.85 12.90
N HIS A 112 0.99 -11.56 12.58
CA HIS A 112 0.53 -11.16 11.26
C HIS A 112 1.55 -11.58 10.18
N LEU A 113 2.83 -11.32 10.37
CA LEU A 113 3.90 -11.64 9.43
C LEU A 113 3.96 -13.15 9.14
N ILE A 114 4.04 -13.99 10.19
CA ILE A 114 4.12 -15.45 10.06
C ILE A 114 2.88 -15.99 9.35
N VAL A 115 1.69 -15.54 9.73
CA VAL A 115 0.44 -16.00 9.13
C VAL A 115 0.31 -15.54 7.68
N SER A 116 0.80 -14.35 7.34
CA SER A 116 0.86 -13.86 5.94
C SER A 116 1.74 -14.78 5.08
N ASP A 117 2.90 -15.21 5.59
CA ASP A 117 3.79 -16.12 4.87
C ASP A 117 3.20 -17.53 4.71
N VAL A 118 2.54 -18.04 5.76
CA VAL A 118 1.81 -19.32 5.66
C VAL A 118 0.73 -19.24 4.58
N LEU A 119 -0.04 -18.17 4.58
CA LEU A 119 -1.11 -17.97 3.60
C LEU A 119 -0.56 -17.76 2.18
N ALA A 120 0.56 -17.05 2.04
CA ALA A 120 1.27 -16.91 0.77
C ALA A 120 1.73 -18.26 0.22
N GLY A 121 2.26 -19.15 1.07
CA GLY A 121 2.62 -20.53 0.70
C GLY A 121 1.41 -21.35 0.24
N LEU A 122 0.27 -21.25 0.93
CA LEU A 122 -0.97 -21.90 0.51
C LEU A 122 -1.47 -21.37 -0.84
N ILE A 123 -1.42 -20.06 -1.06
CA ILE A 123 -1.76 -19.44 -2.34
C ILE A 123 -0.83 -19.94 -3.44
N TRP A 124 0.48 -20.03 -3.21
CA TRP A 124 1.47 -20.53 -4.18
C TRP A 124 1.13 -21.93 -4.67
N ILE A 125 0.75 -22.83 -3.77
CA ILE A 125 0.38 -24.21 -4.09
C ILE A 125 -0.93 -24.23 -4.86
N ARG A 126 -1.95 -23.52 -4.38
CA ARG A 126 -3.31 -23.59 -4.91
C ARG A 126 -3.52 -22.87 -6.22
N ILE A 127 -2.78 -21.79 -6.46
CA ILE A 127 -2.98 -20.94 -7.65
C ILE A 127 -2.67 -21.69 -8.97
N LYS A 128 -1.87 -22.76 -8.90
CA LYS A 128 -1.58 -23.60 -10.06
C LYS A 128 -2.85 -24.23 -10.66
N ALA A 129 -3.81 -24.61 -9.83
CA ALA A 129 -5.07 -25.18 -10.30
C ALA A 129 -5.92 -24.19 -11.11
N PHE A 130 -5.75 -22.90 -10.91
CA PHE A 130 -6.41 -21.85 -11.70
C PHE A 130 -5.90 -21.81 -13.15
N SER A 131 -4.65 -22.20 -13.39
CA SER A 131 -3.99 -22.22 -14.70
C SER A 131 -4.68 -23.13 -15.73
N THR A 132 -5.32 -24.19 -15.29
CA THR A 132 -5.90 -25.20 -16.20
C THR A 132 -7.28 -24.82 -16.73
N ALA A 133 -7.91 -23.78 -16.18
CA ALA A 133 -9.31 -23.43 -16.45
C ALA A 133 -9.52 -22.25 -17.41
N HIS A 134 -8.49 -21.44 -17.72
CA HIS A 134 -8.69 -20.18 -18.46
C HIS A 134 -7.51 -19.89 -19.41
N ALA A 135 -7.79 -19.39 -20.62
CA ALA A 135 -6.78 -19.09 -21.67
C ALA A 135 -5.69 -18.05 -21.27
N PHE A 136 -5.94 -17.24 -20.24
CA PHE A 136 -4.99 -16.21 -19.74
C PHE A 136 -4.41 -16.54 -18.36
N ALA A 137 -4.69 -17.74 -17.90
CA ALA A 137 -4.38 -18.17 -16.55
C ALA A 137 -2.86 -18.18 -16.23
N GLU A 138 -2.01 -18.51 -17.20
CA GLU A 138 -0.55 -18.59 -16.96
C GLU A 138 0.04 -17.25 -16.50
N LYS A 139 -0.31 -16.15 -17.16
CA LYS A 139 0.20 -14.81 -16.83
C LYS A 139 -0.36 -14.31 -15.51
N PHE A 140 -1.63 -14.58 -15.26
CA PHE A 140 -2.26 -14.30 -13.98
C PHE A 140 -1.57 -15.07 -12.85
N VAL A 141 -1.34 -16.37 -13.04
CA VAL A 141 -0.62 -17.22 -12.08
C VAL A 141 0.80 -16.72 -11.86
N LEU A 142 1.49 -16.30 -12.93
CA LEU A 142 2.84 -15.72 -12.82
C LEU A 142 2.83 -14.44 -11.97
N LEU A 143 1.87 -13.52 -12.19
CA LEU A 143 1.75 -12.30 -11.39
C LEU A 143 1.47 -12.59 -9.91
N VAL A 144 0.57 -13.53 -9.61
CA VAL A 144 0.30 -13.95 -8.23
C VAL A 144 1.53 -14.61 -7.60
N ARG A 145 2.27 -15.43 -8.34
CA ARG A 145 3.52 -16.02 -7.84
C ARG A 145 4.62 -14.98 -7.60
N LEU A 146 4.73 -13.97 -8.45
CA LEU A 146 5.64 -12.85 -8.21
C LEU A 146 5.25 -12.09 -6.93
N ALA A 147 3.95 -11.84 -6.71
CA ALA A 147 3.48 -11.25 -5.45
C ALA A 147 3.85 -12.09 -4.24
N VAL A 148 3.66 -13.43 -4.31
CA VAL A 148 4.05 -14.35 -3.22
C VAL A 148 5.58 -14.38 -3.03
N ALA A 149 6.36 -14.36 -4.10
CA ALA A 149 7.82 -14.29 -4.00
C ALA A 149 8.27 -13.00 -3.31
N PHE A 150 7.64 -11.87 -3.64
CA PHE A 150 7.88 -10.60 -2.96
C PHE A 150 7.38 -10.59 -1.51
N GLN A 151 6.35 -11.38 -1.15
CA GLN A 151 5.94 -11.55 0.24
C GLN A 151 7.07 -12.20 1.06
N PHE A 152 7.62 -13.31 0.61
CA PHE A 152 8.76 -13.92 1.29
C PHE A 152 10.00 -13.03 1.30
N LEU A 153 10.22 -12.26 0.24
CA LEU A 153 11.33 -11.34 0.17
C LEU A 153 11.15 -10.20 1.19
N CYS A 154 9.98 -9.56 1.25
CA CYS A 154 9.75 -8.45 2.18
C CYS A 154 9.85 -8.87 3.65
N THR A 155 9.52 -10.12 3.99
CA THR A 155 9.62 -10.67 5.35
C THR A 155 11.02 -10.62 5.93
N LEU A 156 12.05 -10.63 5.08
CA LEU A 156 13.44 -10.48 5.55
C LEU A 156 13.70 -9.15 6.26
N GLY A 157 13.01 -8.07 5.89
CA GLY A 157 13.15 -6.77 6.55
C GLY A 157 12.77 -6.81 8.05
N PRO A 158 11.54 -7.21 8.43
CA PRO A 158 11.17 -7.40 9.83
C PRO A 158 12.02 -8.40 10.60
N LEU A 159 12.49 -9.48 9.98
CA LEU A 159 13.41 -10.43 10.61
C LEU A 159 14.74 -9.77 10.96
N MET A 160 15.29 -8.94 10.05
CA MET A 160 16.50 -8.15 10.31
C MET A 160 16.28 -7.11 11.40
N LEU A 161 15.11 -6.41 11.41
CA LEU A 161 14.75 -5.48 12.47
C LEU A 161 14.66 -6.17 13.84
N GLY A 162 14.04 -7.35 13.89
CA GLY A 162 13.95 -8.17 15.11
C GLY A 162 15.33 -8.58 15.63
N TYR A 163 16.20 -9.05 14.73
CA TYR A 163 17.58 -9.42 15.07
C TYR A 163 18.38 -8.23 15.64
N LEU A 164 18.29 -7.06 14.99
CA LEU A 164 18.94 -5.84 15.45
C LEU A 164 18.41 -5.41 16.82
N SER A 165 17.11 -5.43 17.01
CA SER A 165 16.47 -5.05 18.27
C SER A 165 16.86 -5.97 19.42
N ALA A 166 17.06 -7.26 19.16
CA ALA A 166 17.50 -8.25 20.15
C ALA A 166 18.97 -8.08 20.58
N LYS A 167 19.80 -7.48 19.72
CA LYS A 167 21.24 -7.26 19.99
C LYS A 167 21.58 -5.90 20.58
N ALA A 168 20.63 -4.98 20.62
CA ALA A 168 20.92 -3.62 21.03
C ALA A 168 20.85 -3.42 22.54
N GLU A 169 21.84 -2.78 23.07
CA GLU A 169 21.86 -2.29 24.45
C GLU A 169 21.00 -1.03 24.68
N GLY A 170 20.24 -0.59 23.68
CA GLY A 170 19.32 0.54 23.76
C GLY A 170 18.55 0.76 22.44
N ALA A 171 17.23 0.65 22.49
CA ALA A 171 16.36 0.73 21.31
C ALA A 171 16.49 2.07 20.54
N HIS A 172 16.82 3.17 21.20
CA HIS A 172 16.93 4.49 20.58
C HIS A 172 18.18 4.67 19.70
N ALA A 173 19.31 4.04 20.03
CA ALA A 173 20.55 4.16 19.26
C ALA A 173 20.46 3.47 17.88
N LEU A 174 19.69 2.39 17.77
CA LEU A 174 19.56 1.61 16.56
C LEU A 174 18.73 2.28 15.46
N GLN A 175 17.70 3.02 15.83
CA GLN A 175 16.77 3.64 14.85
C GLN A 175 17.46 4.61 13.90
N HIS A 176 18.63 5.14 14.29
CA HIS A 176 19.45 6.03 13.50
C HIS A 176 20.52 5.32 12.67
N THR A 177 20.67 3.99 12.81
CA THR A 177 21.65 3.26 12.00
C THR A 177 21.14 3.06 10.58
N ALA A 178 22.08 3.16 9.62
CA ALA A 178 21.84 2.90 8.22
C ALA A 178 21.16 1.53 7.98
N PHE A 179 21.61 0.52 8.71
CA PHE A 179 21.12 -0.84 8.56
C PHE A 179 19.67 -1.01 9.05
N TYR A 180 19.29 -0.34 10.14
CA TYR A 180 17.91 -0.32 10.61
C TYR A 180 16.97 0.34 9.56
N GLN A 181 17.37 1.50 9.05
CA GLN A 181 16.59 2.22 8.04
C GLN A 181 16.46 1.41 6.75
N LEU A 182 17.55 0.79 6.28
CA LEU A 182 17.50 -0.09 5.11
C LEU A 182 16.59 -1.29 5.32
N SER A 183 16.61 -1.93 6.50
CA SER A 183 15.73 -3.06 6.81
C SER A 183 14.26 -2.65 6.81
N LEU A 184 13.93 -1.47 7.34
CA LEU A 184 12.58 -0.90 7.30
C LEU A 184 12.14 -0.60 5.86
N PHE A 185 12.98 0.09 5.08
CA PHE A 185 12.67 0.41 3.69
C PHE A 185 12.64 -0.82 2.80
N TYR A 186 13.44 -1.85 3.09
CA TYR A 186 13.38 -3.14 2.41
C TYR A 186 12.00 -3.79 2.56
N TYR A 187 11.50 -3.88 3.79
CA TYR A 187 10.15 -4.36 4.04
C TYR A 187 9.10 -3.56 3.28
N LEU A 188 9.09 -2.25 3.48
CA LEU A 188 8.09 -1.37 2.86
C LEU A 188 8.16 -1.43 1.33
N HIS A 189 9.37 -1.35 0.75
CA HIS A 189 9.56 -1.37 -0.70
C HIS A 189 8.99 -2.63 -1.35
N PHE A 190 9.36 -3.81 -0.85
CA PHE A 190 8.87 -5.07 -1.41
C PHE A 190 7.42 -5.37 -1.04
N LEU A 191 6.89 -4.81 0.02
CA LEU A 191 5.48 -4.90 0.35
C LEU A 191 4.64 -4.11 -0.68
N TYR A 192 4.86 -2.81 -0.83
CA TYR A 192 3.97 -2.01 -1.68
C TYR A 192 4.36 -1.99 -3.17
N ASN A 193 5.63 -2.07 -3.55
CA ASN A 193 6.05 -2.20 -4.96
C ASN A 193 6.13 -3.67 -5.43
N GLY A 194 6.21 -4.62 -4.52
CA GLY A 194 6.17 -6.05 -4.79
C GLY A 194 4.77 -6.61 -4.57
N VAL A 195 4.42 -7.00 -3.34
CA VAL A 195 3.18 -7.74 -3.03
C VAL A 195 1.94 -7.01 -3.55
N PHE A 196 1.70 -5.79 -3.09
CA PHE A 196 0.48 -5.05 -3.44
C PHE A 196 0.41 -4.73 -4.93
N PHE A 197 1.53 -4.33 -5.53
CA PHE A 197 1.58 -3.96 -6.93
C PHE A 197 1.30 -5.16 -7.85
N TYR A 198 1.89 -6.32 -7.59
CA TYR A 198 1.67 -7.51 -8.44
C TYR A 198 0.28 -8.11 -8.24
N LEU A 199 -0.30 -8.03 -7.04
CA LEU A 199 -1.71 -8.37 -6.83
C LEU A 199 -2.64 -7.41 -7.58
N LEU A 200 -2.33 -6.11 -7.54
CA LEU A 200 -3.06 -5.10 -8.31
C LEU A 200 -3.01 -5.42 -9.81
N LEU A 201 -1.82 -5.67 -10.37
CA LEU A 201 -1.67 -6.03 -11.78
C LEU A 201 -2.44 -7.31 -12.14
N ALA A 202 -2.37 -8.34 -11.31
CA ALA A 202 -3.09 -9.60 -11.53
C ALA A 202 -4.61 -9.40 -11.55
N LEU A 203 -5.12 -8.52 -10.70
CA LEU A 203 -6.55 -8.26 -10.60
C LEU A 203 -7.07 -7.34 -11.72
N TRP A 204 -6.26 -6.43 -12.23
CA TRP A 204 -6.66 -5.35 -13.11
C TRP A 204 -6.37 -5.56 -14.59
N LEU A 205 -5.14 -6.04 -14.95
CA LEU A 205 -4.73 -6.07 -16.35
C LEU A 205 -5.53 -7.07 -17.18
N PRO A 206 -5.96 -6.67 -18.39
CA PRO A 206 -6.39 -7.60 -19.43
C PRO A 206 -5.13 -8.32 -19.96
N LEU A 207 -4.83 -9.50 -19.43
CA LEU A 207 -3.58 -10.22 -19.62
C LEU A 207 -3.37 -10.79 -21.03
N VAL A 208 -4.28 -10.52 -21.96
CA VAL A 208 -4.28 -11.10 -23.32
C VAL A 208 -3.03 -10.74 -24.11
N ARG A 209 -2.61 -9.47 -24.05
CA ARG A 209 -1.48 -8.94 -24.84
C ARG A 209 -0.17 -8.81 -24.08
N VAL A 210 -0.17 -9.15 -22.79
CA VAL A 210 1.02 -9.11 -21.96
C VAL A 210 1.95 -10.28 -22.27
N LYS A 211 3.23 -10.03 -22.53
CA LYS A 211 4.25 -11.07 -22.73
C LYS A 211 4.93 -11.40 -21.38
N ASN A 212 5.34 -12.66 -21.20
CA ASN A 212 6.07 -13.06 -19.98
C ASN A 212 7.34 -12.23 -19.76
N PHE A 213 8.04 -11.89 -20.83
CA PHE A 213 9.21 -11.00 -20.76
C PHE A 213 8.88 -9.65 -20.09
N HIS A 214 7.73 -9.05 -20.41
CA HIS A 214 7.31 -7.79 -19.77
C HIS A 214 7.11 -7.97 -18.26
N LEU A 215 6.57 -9.12 -17.82
CA LEU A 215 6.37 -9.41 -16.39
C LEU A 215 7.71 -9.57 -15.66
N TYR A 216 8.66 -10.28 -16.25
CA TYR A 216 10.01 -10.42 -15.70
C TYR A 216 10.77 -9.09 -15.69
N ALA A 217 10.67 -8.30 -16.76
CA ALA A 217 11.27 -6.97 -16.79
C ALA A 217 10.68 -6.05 -15.71
N MET A 218 9.34 -6.09 -15.52
CA MET A 218 8.70 -5.37 -14.42
C MET A 218 9.22 -5.82 -13.06
N ALA A 219 9.40 -7.14 -12.83
CA ALA A 219 9.92 -7.70 -11.59
C ALA A 219 11.39 -7.30 -11.35
N ALA A 220 12.24 -7.39 -12.37
CA ALA A 220 13.61 -6.93 -12.30
C ALA A 220 13.67 -5.42 -11.99
N GLY A 221 12.82 -4.62 -12.64
CA GLY A 221 12.64 -3.21 -12.32
C GLY A 221 12.26 -2.96 -10.87
N THR A 222 11.37 -3.79 -10.29
CA THR A 222 11.03 -3.69 -8.87
C THR A 222 12.23 -3.95 -7.96
N VAL A 223 13.06 -4.94 -8.27
CA VAL A 223 14.29 -5.20 -7.49
C VAL A 223 15.28 -4.04 -7.62
N LEU A 224 15.51 -3.55 -8.84
CA LEU A 224 16.43 -2.44 -9.09
C LEU A 224 15.99 -1.14 -8.43
N THR A 225 14.69 -0.86 -8.38
CA THR A 225 14.17 0.35 -7.73
C THR A 225 14.30 0.33 -6.21
N PHE A 226 14.70 -0.78 -5.58
CA PHE A 226 15.15 -0.75 -4.18
C PHE A 226 16.36 0.17 -3.97
N ALA A 227 17.12 0.45 -5.01
CA ALA A 227 18.20 1.44 -4.98
C ALA A 227 17.77 2.82 -4.47
N HIS A 228 16.48 3.22 -4.59
CA HIS A 228 15.98 4.45 -3.96
C HIS A 228 16.09 4.41 -2.43
N ALA A 229 15.84 3.26 -1.82
CA ALA A 229 15.99 3.10 -0.38
C ALA A 229 17.47 3.15 0.05
N VAL A 230 18.36 2.63 -0.81
CA VAL A 230 19.81 2.70 -0.56
C VAL A 230 20.30 4.13 -0.70
N LEU A 231 19.83 4.88 -1.70
CA LEU A 231 20.13 6.32 -1.87
C LEU A 231 19.71 7.15 -0.65
N TYR A 232 18.62 6.77 0.04
CA TYR A 232 18.19 7.45 1.26
C TYR A 232 19.22 7.37 2.39
N VAL A 233 20.07 6.31 2.38
CA VAL A 233 21.05 6.04 3.43
C VAL A 233 22.47 6.32 2.99
N HIS A 234 22.77 6.10 1.70
CA HIS A 234 24.11 6.22 1.13
C HIS A 234 24.02 6.79 -0.28
N GLU A 235 24.39 8.06 -0.40
CA GLU A 235 24.43 8.77 -1.68
C GLU A 235 25.63 8.33 -2.51
N TRP A 236 25.38 7.49 -3.52
CA TRP A 236 26.38 7.10 -4.49
C TRP A 236 25.75 7.01 -5.89
N TRP A 237 26.43 7.49 -6.91
CA TRP A 237 25.96 7.56 -8.28
C TRP A 237 25.50 6.21 -8.86
N LEU A 238 26.10 5.09 -8.43
CA LEU A 238 25.69 3.75 -8.85
C LEU A 238 24.24 3.47 -8.49
N TRP A 239 23.82 3.83 -7.26
CA TRP A 239 22.44 3.61 -6.82
C TRP A 239 21.46 4.47 -7.60
N SER A 240 21.85 5.71 -7.97
CA SER A 240 21.06 6.57 -8.86
C SER A 240 20.83 5.90 -10.21
N TRP A 241 21.87 5.37 -10.84
CA TRP A 241 21.76 4.69 -12.12
C TRP A 241 20.90 3.41 -12.03
N LEU A 242 21.05 2.60 -10.99
CA LEU A 242 20.22 1.41 -10.79
C LEU A 242 18.74 1.80 -10.59
N ALA A 243 18.48 2.85 -9.82
CA ALA A 243 17.13 3.38 -9.60
C ALA A 243 16.51 3.91 -10.91
N VAL A 244 17.26 4.70 -11.72
CA VAL A 244 16.80 5.16 -13.04
C VAL A 244 16.51 3.98 -13.96
N MET A 245 17.42 3.02 -14.05
CA MET A 245 17.26 1.85 -14.92
C MET A 245 16.03 1.04 -14.55
N GLY A 246 15.85 0.73 -13.26
CA GLY A 246 14.68 0.00 -12.77
C GLY A 246 13.37 0.75 -13.04
N SER A 247 13.35 2.05 -12.77
CA SER A 247 12.15 2.90 -12.97
C SER A 247 11.83 3.07 -14.47
N ALA A 248 12.84 3.24 -15.33
CA ALA A 248 12.67 3.33 -16.77
C ALA A 248 12.17 2.02 -17.37
N MET A 249 12.68 0.87 -16.92
CA MET A 249 12.16 -0.44 -17.31
C MET A 249 10.67 -0.59 -16.95
N GLN A 250 10.27 -0.23 -15.74
CA GLN A 250 8.87 -0.28 -15.30
C GLN A 250 8.01 0.67 -16.12
N LEU A 251 8.43 1.92 -16.33
CA LEU A 251 7.70 2.89 -17.15
C LEU A 251 7.56 2.41 -18.59
N GLY A 252 8.63 1.90 -19.20
CA GLY A 252 8.60 1.40 -20.57
C GLY A 252 7.61 0.25 -20.76
N VAL A 253 7.64 -0.74 -19.89
CA VAL A 253 6.67 -1.85 -19.91
C VAL A 253 5.25 -1.32 -19.67
N TRP A 254 5.06 -0.42 -18.72
CA TRP A 254 3.76 0.18 -18.43
C TRP A 254 3.18 0.92 -19.63
N LEU A 255 3.98 1.76 -20.31
CA LEU A 255 3.54 2.50 -21.51
C LEU A 255 3.19 1.58 -22.68
N ILE A 256 3.91 0.47 -22.86
CA ILE A 256 3.54 -0.56 -23.84
C ILE A 256 2.14 -1.12 -23.54
N TRP A 257 1.84 -1.44 -22.28
CA TRP A 257 0.53 -1.97 -21.88
C TRP A 257 -0.57 -0.93 -22.04
N VAL A 258 -0.34 0.30 -21.61
CA VAL A 258 -1.30 1.41 -21.78
C VAL A 258 -1.63 1.61 -23.26
N LYS A 259 -0.63 1.65 -24.14
CA LYS A 259 -0.84 1.82 -25.58
C LYS A 259 -1.66 0.67 -26.19
N GLN A 260 -1.46 -0.55 -25.73
CA GLN A 260 -2.15 -1.74 -26.26
C GLN A 260 -3.62 -1.83 -25.83
N ASP A 261 -3.96 -1.31 -24.66
CA ASP A 261 -5.25 -1.53 -24.01
C ASP A 261 -6.04 -0.25 -23.65
N LEU A 262 -5.63 0.90 -24.23
CA LEU A 262 -6.27 2.22 -24.03
C LEU A 262 -7.80 2.18 -24.11
N GLN A 263 -8.37 1.34 -25.01
CA GLN A 263 -9.82 1.25 -25.22
C GLN A 263 -10.55 0.55 -24.06
N ASN A 264 -9.88 -0.34 -23.33
CA ASN A 264 -10.46 -1.08 -22.21
C ASN A 264 -10.57 -0.27 -20.92
N PHE A 265 -9.87 0.87 -20.84
CA PHE A 265 -9.85 1.78 -19.68
C PHE A 265 -10.81 2.97 -19.82
N LYS A 266 -11.80 2.90 -20.72
CA LYS A 266 -12.74 4.02 -21.04
C LYS A 266 -13.60 4.50 -19.86
N GLN A 267 -13.65 3.78 -18.75
CA GLN A 267 -14.32 4.26 -17.56
C GLN A 267 -13.49 5.37 -16.90
N SER A 268 -14.11 6.44 -16.46
CA SER A 268 -13.46 7.64 -15.90
C SER A 268 -12.43 7.34 -14.81
N LEU A 269 -12.71 6.38 -13.93
CA LEU A 269 -11.79 5.99 -12.88
C LEU A 269 -10.60 5.17 -13.40
N GLY A 270 -10.77 4.39 -14.46
CA GLY A 270 -9.68 3.68 -15.12
C GLY A 270 -8.62 4.64 -15.66
N TRP A 271 -9.01 5.77 -16.26
CA TRP A 271 -8.09 6.81 -16.70
C TRP A 271 -7.32 7.46 -15.56
N MET A 272 -8.01 7.77 -14.45
CA MET A 272 -7.36 8.37 -13.27
C MET A 272 -6.33 7.41 -12.68
N LEU A 273 -6.65 6.12 -12.59
CA LEU A 273 -5.70 5.10 -12.11
C LEU A 273 -4.51 4.93 -13.06
N MET A 274 -4.74 4.95 -14.38
CA MET A 274 -3.64 4.89 -15.35
C MET A 274 -2.74 6.12 -15.26
N ALA A 275 -3.31 7.31 -15.14
CA ALA A 275 -2.55 8.54 -14.97
C ALA A 275 -1.74 8.52 -13.66
N ALA A 276 -2.36 8.10 -12.56
CA ALA A 276 -1.68 7.95 -11.27
C ALA A 276 -0.55 6.91 -11.33
N MET A 277 -0.77 5.77 -11.98
CA MET A 277 0.26 4.76 -12.14
C MET A 277 1.42 5.24 -13.03
N THR A 278 1.13 5.96 -14.11
CA THR A 278 2.15 6.59 -14.95
C THR A 278 2.95 7.61 -14.14
N LEU A 279 2.26 8.46 -13.37
CA LEU A 279 2.91 9.44 -12.49
C LEU A 279 3.80 8.76 -11.45
N LYS A 280 3.39 7.61 -10.88
CA LYS A 280 4.23 6.82 -9.97
C LYS A 280 5.60 6.52 -10.58
N PHE A 281 5.64 5.99 -11.79
CA PHE A 281 6.91 5.65 -12.44
C PHE A 281 7.72 6.87 -12.84
N VAL A 282 7.08 7.96 -13.25
CA VAL A 282 7.74 9.24 -13.52
C VAL A 282 8.38 9.80 -12.25
N LEU A 283 7.65 9.79 -11.12
CA LEU A 283 8.18 10.23 -9.83
C LEU A 283 9.33 9.35 -9.33
N GLN A 284 9.32 8.04 -9.62
CA GLN A 284 10.45 7.16 -9.31
C GLN A 284 11.69 7.54 -10.12
N ILE A 285 11.55 7.82 -11.43
CA ILE A 285 12.66 8.32 -12.24
C ILE A 285 13.16 9.66 -11.67
N ALA A 286 12.27 10.60 -11.39
CA ALA A 286 12.63 11.90 -10.84
C ALA A 286 13.36 11.77 -9.49
N GLY A 287 12.87 10.92 -8.58
CA GLY A 287 13.48 10.65 -7.29
C GLY A 287 14.84 9.92 -7.34
N SER A 288 15.24 9.45 -8.52
CA SER A 288 16.58 8.85 -8.73
C SER A 288 17.69 9.89 -8.91
N PHE A 289 17.32 11.15 -9.19
CA PHE A 289 18.30 12.23 -9.36
C PHE A 289 18.70 12.83 -8.01
N PRO A 290 20.01 13.05 -7.77
CA PRO A 290 20.53 13.50 -6.48
C PRO A 290 19.82 14.70 -5.86
N PRO A 291 19.49 15.80 -6.59
CA PRO A 291 18.79 16.94 -5.97
C PRO A 291 17.41 16.60 -5.41
N LEU A 292 16.68 15.69 -6.07
CA LEU A 292 15.35 15.29 -5.63
C LEU A 292 15.41 14.19 -4.57
N SER A 293 16.34 13.24 -4.67
CA SER A 293 16.58 12.25 -3.60
C SER A 293 16.98 12.94 -2.30
N HIS A 294 17.89 13.90 -2.34
CA HIS A 294 18.30 14.69 -1.18
C HIS A 294 17.12 15.48 -0.57
N LEU A 295 16.22 16.02 -1.40
CA LEU A 295 15.01 16.70 -0.90
C LEU A 295 14.11 15.74 -0.12
N VAL A 296 13.90 14.51 -0.62
CA VAL A 296 13.09 13.48 0.06
C VAL A 296 13.76 13.02 1.36
N ILE A 297 15.10 12.92 1.38
CA ILE A 297 15.89 12.54 2.55
C ILE A 297 15.77 13.58 3.66
N THR A 298 15.94 14.86 3.30
CA THR A 298 15.98 15.96 4.27
C THR A 298 14.60 16.38 4.75
N GLN A 299 13.57 16.17 3.92
CA GLN A 299 12.21 16.66 4.17
C GLN A 299 11.20 15.50 4.16
N ARG A 300 10.93 14.94 5.33
CA ARG A 300 10.02 13.79 5.51
C ARG A 300 8.63 13.96 4.91
N PHE A 301 8.15 15.19 4.73
CA PHE A 301 6.84 15.45 4.13
C PHE A 301 6.73 15.01 2.67
N TRP A 302 7.84 15.05 1.90
CA TRP A 302 7.86 14.52 0.53
C TRP A 302 7.67 13.01 0.50
N LEU A 303 8.35 12.28 1.40
CA LEU A 303 8.15 10.84 1.54
C LEU A 303 6.72 10.52 1.98
N MET A 304 6.17 11.28 2.93
CA MET A 304 4.80 11.09 3.41
C MET A 304 3.78 11.34 2.28
N ALA A 305 3.92 12.43 1.52
CA ALA A 305 3.07 12.73 0.38
C ALA A 305 3.16 11.64 -0.70
N TYR A 306 4.36 11.10 -0.98
CA TYR A 306 4.52 10.01 -1.92
C TYR A 306 3.83 8.71 -1.44
N LEU A 307 3.94 8.36 -0.16
CA LEU A 307 3.24 7.20 0.39
C LEU A 307 1.71 7.38 0.36
N HIS A 308 1.21 8.55 0.71
CA HIS A 308 -0.21 8.87 0.57
C HIS A 308 -0.66 8.81 -0.90
N PHE A 309 0.17 9.29 -1.84
CA PHE A 309 -0.09 9.16 -3.27
C PHE A 309 -0.26 7.69 -3.67
N LEU A 310 0.62 6.80 -3.23
CA LEU A 310 0.49 5.37 -3.51
C LEU A 310 -0.80 4.79 -2.89
N PHE A 311 -1.04 5.05 -1.60
CA PHE A 311 -2.10 4.36 -0.87
C PHE A 311 -3.48 4.97 -1.09
N LEU A 312 -3.59 6.29 -1.12
CA LEU A 312 -4.85 7.01 -1.36
C LEU A 312 -5.06 7.32 -2.84
N GLY A 313 -4.02 7.61 -3.61
CA GLY A 313 -4.15 7.93 -5.03
C GLY A 313 -4.28 6.71 -5.94
N ILE A 314 -3.69 5.56 -5.58
CA ILE A 314 -3.67 4.37 -6.43
C ILE A 314 -4.40 3.19 -5.77
N TYR A 315 -3.91 2.67 -4.63
CA TYR A 315 -4.40 1.39 -4.09
C TYR A 315 -5.85 1.47 -3.59
N THR A 316 -6.22 2.49 -2.85
CA THR A 316 -7.59 2.61 -2.32
C THR A 316 -8.63 2.79 -3.43
N PRO A 317 -8.47 3.70 -4.42
CA PRO A 317 -9.38 3.79 -5.56
C PRO A 317 -9.45 2.51 -6.39
N PHE A 318 -8.30 1.84 -6.61
CA PHE A 318 -8.25 0.55 -7.28
C PHE A 318 -9.09 -0.51 -6.57
N ILE A 319 -8.93 -0.66 -5.26
CA ILE A 319 -9.70 -1.60 -4.44
C ILE A 319 -11.20 -1.34 -4.58
N TRP A 320 -11.61 -0.08 -4.60
CA TRP A 320 -13.03 0.28 -4.79
C TRP A 320 -13.55 -0.11 -6.16
N VAL A 321 -12.78 0.10 -7.23
CA VAL A 321 -13.16 -0.34 -8.58
C VAL A 321 -13.34 -1.86 -8.61
N MET A 322 -12.37 -2.60 -8.09
CA MET A 322 -12.41 -4.07 -8.08
C MET A 322 -13.52 -4.62 -7.17
N ALA A 323 -13.88 -3.88 -6.13
CA ALA A 323 -15.02 -4.22 -5.28
C ALA A 323 -16.40 -3.93 -5.92
N GLY A 324 -16.41 -3.32 -7.10
CA GLY A 324 -17.65 -2.99 -7.83
C GLY A 324 -18.35 -1.74 -7.30
N VAL A 325 -17.61 -0.80 -6.73
CA VAL A 325 -18.16 0.50 -6.33
C VAL A 325 -18.45 1.32 -7.58
N GLN A 326 -19.62 1.13 -8.13
CA GLN A 326 -20.10 2.01 -9.20
C GLN A 326 -20.49 3.37 -8.60
N ARG A 327 -19.77 4.42 -8.93
CA ARG A 327 -20.10 5.78 -8.52
C ARG A 327 -20.07 6.74 -9.67
N LYS A 328 -20.96 7.75 -9.56
CA LYS A 328 -20.93 8.90 -10.46
C LYS A 328 -19.53 9.55 -10.38
N PHE A 329 -19.02 9.98 -11.51
CA PHE A 329 -17.74 10.67 -11.67
C PHE A 329 -17.49 11.75 -10.60
N PHE A 330 -18.54 12.48 -10.19
CA PHE A 330 -18.48 13.52 -9.16
C PHE A 330 -17.91 13.04 -7.81
N SER A 331 -18.29 11.84 -7.35
CA SER A 331 -17.80 11.33 -6.05
C SER A 331 -16.31 10.99 -6.06
N TYR A 332 -15.78 10.53 -7.18
CA TYR A 332 -14.35 10.29 -7.33
C TYR A 332 -13.57 11.57 -7.57
N GLY A 333 -14.13 12.52 -8.34
CA GLY A 333 -13.55 13.85 -8.52
C GLY A 333 -13.40 14.58 -7.18
N LEU A 334 -14.43 14.56 -6.34
CA LEU A 334 -14.37 15.14 -4.99
C LEU A 334 -13.34 14.42 -4.10
N TYR A 335 -13.24 13.10 -4.18
CA TYR A 335 -12.22 12.35 -3.44
C TYR A 335 -10.80 12.78 -3.82
N TYR A 336 -10.50 12.82 -5.12
CA TYR A 336 -9.18 13.23 -5.58
C TYR A 336 -8.90 14.70 -5.29
N LEU A 337 -9.90 15.57 -5.40
CA LEU A 337 -9.76 16.98 -5.04
C LEU A 337 -9.38 17.14 -3.56
N LEU A 338 -10.12 16.51 -2.65
CA LEU A 338 -9.85 16.59 -1.22
C LEU A 338 -8.48 15.98 -0.90
N TRP A 339 -8.16 14.80 -1.46
CA TRP A 339 -6.86 14.18 -1.26
C TRP A 339 -5.72 15.06 -1.79
N LEU A 340 -5.80 15.58 -3.02
CA LEU A 340 -4.79 16.50 -3.58
C LEU A 340 -4.68 17.77 -2.76
N SER A 341 -5.77 18.28 -2.20
CA SER A 341 -5.75 19.43 -1.31
C SER A 341 -4.96 19.13 -0.03
N THR A 342 -5.12 17.94 0.58
CA THR A 342 -4.35 17.57 1.78
C THR A 342 -2.86 17.51 1.48
N GLU A 343 -2.45 16.89 0.37
CA GLU A 343 -1.04 16.73 0.01
C GLU A 343 -0.43 18.03 -0.51
N GLY A 344 -1.19 18.81 -1.29
CA GLY A 344 -0.77 20.14 -1.75
C GLY A 344 -0.52 21.09 -0.58
N LEU A 345 -1.43 21.16 0.39
CA LEU A 345 -1.25 21.93 1.62
C LEU A 345 -0.06 21.42 2.45
N LEU A 346 0.17 20.10 2.51
CA LEU A 346 1.30 19.52 3.22
C LEU A 346 2.64 19.94 2.60
N LEU A 347 2.73 20.01 1.27
CA LEU A 347 3.93 20.39 0.54
C LEU A 347 4.09 21.89 0.32
N MET A 348 3.04 22.68 0.56
CA MET A 348 3.00 24.12 0.29
C MET A 348 4.19 24.90 0.86
N PRO A 349 4.65 24.72 2.12
CA PRO A 349 5.78 25.46 2.66
C PRO A 349 7.10 25.19 1.94
N TYR A 350 7.21 24.05 1.27
CA TYR A 350 8.41 23.65 0.54
C TYR A 350 8.37 24.09 -0.94
N LEU A 351 7.16 24.15 -1.52
CA LEU A 351 6.95 24.61 -2.89
C LEU A 351 6.99 26.15 -2.99
N PHE A 352 6.46 26.81 -1.98
CA PHE A 352 6.37 28.26 -1.93
C PHE A 352 7.13 28.77 -0.72
N ARG A 353 8.39 29.16 -0.90
CA ARG A 353 9.31 29.64 0.16
C ARG A 353 8.79 30.80 1.01
N LYS A 354 7.73 31.49 0.57
CA LYS A 354 7.06 32.59 1.28
C LYS A 354 5.56 32.30 1.36
N THR A 355 5.15 31.39 2.25
CA THR A 355 3.73 31.32 2.62
C THR A 355 3.47 32.38 3.67
N HIS A 356 2.60 33.34 3.37
CA HIS A 356 2.17 34.36 4.32
C HIS A 356 1.12 33.85 5.34
N LEU A 357 0.83 32.54 5.33
CA LEU A 357 -0.09 31.94 6.29
C LEU A 357 0.60 31.67 7.62
N ALA A 358 -0.04 32.10 8.69
CA ALA A 358 0.39 31.71 10.03
C ALA A 358 0.35 30.17 10.18
N PRO A 359 1.33 29.56 10.88
CA PRO A 359 1.40 28.10 11.03
C PRO A 359 0.10 27.47 11.55
N GLU A 360 -0.60 28.14 12.46
CA GLU A 360 -1.86 27.66 13.04
C GLU A 360 -2.96 27.57 11.97
N VAL A 361 -3.06 28.58 11.10
CA VAL A 361 -4.03 28.61 10.00
C VAL A 361 -3.70 27.52 8.99
N TRP A 362 -2.43 27.34 8.68
CA TRP A 362 -1.97 26.30 7.75
C TRP A 362 -2.30 24.90 8.26
N TYR A 363 -2.00 24.56 9.52
CA TYR A 363 -2.36 23.28 10.13
C TYR A 363 -3.88 23.09 10.19
N ALA A 364 -4.65 24.14 10.50
CA ALA A 364 -6.11 24.08 10.49
C ALA A 364 -6.68 23.78 9.09
N CYS A 365 -6.09 24.35 8.03
CA CYS A 365 -6.49 24.06 6.65
C CYS A 365 -6.21 22.59 6.27
N ILE A 366 -5.04 22.05 6.61
CA ILE A 366 -4.72 20.64 6.37
C ILE A 366 -5.70 19.73 7.12
N PHE A 367 -5.96 20.03 8.39
CA PHE A 367 -6.91 19.27 9.20
C PHE A 367 -8.32 19.31 8.59
N ALA A 368 -8.82 20.47 8.20
CA ALA A 368 -10.14 20.61 7.60
C ALA A 368 -10.29 19.86 6.28
N ALA A 369 -9.29 19.94 5.40
CA ALA A 369 -9.27 19.20 4.13
C ALA A 369 -9.26 17.68 4.39
N TYR A 370 -8.46 17.21 5.36
CA TYR A 370 -8.42 15.80 5.72
C TYR A 370 -9.70 15.32 6.41
N ALA A 371 -10.33 16.16 7.25
CA ALA A 371 -11.64 15.87 7.84
C ALA A 371 -12.72 15.67 6.77
N GLY A 372 -12.74 16.53 5.75
CA GLY A 372 -13.61 16.39 4.58
C GLY A 372 -13.37 15.05 3.85
N LEU A 373 -12.10 14.65 3.67
CA LEU A 373 -11.73 13.38 3.07
C LEU A 373 -12.24 12.19 3.93
N VAL A 374 -12.08 12.24 5.25
CA VAL A 374 -12.56 11.19 6.17
C VAL A 374 -14.08 11.07 6.13
N VAL A 375 -14.82 12.17 6.13
CA VAL A 375 -16.29 12.16 6.00
C VAL A 375 -16.70 11.50 4.68
N LEU A 376 -16.03 11.83 3.58
CA LEU A 376 -16.28 11.19 2.30
C LEU A 376 -15.95 9.68 2.32
N LEU A 377 -14.84 9.29 2.95
CA LEU A 377 -14.46 7.87 3.15
C LEU A 377 -15.52 7.10 3.93
N ILE A 378 -16.06 7.68 5.01
CA ILE A 378 -17.17 7.10 5.77
C ILE A 378 -18.38 6.89 4.86
N GLY A 379 -18.77 7.90 4.11
CA GLY A 379 -19.89 7.83 3.16
C GLY A 379 -19.70 6.80 2.05
N ILE A 380 -18.48 6.66 1.53
CA ILE A 380 -18.12 5.63 0.55
C ILE A 380 -18.20 4.25 1.18
N THR A 381 -17.60 4.09 2.35
CA THR A 381 -17.49 2.81 3.06
C THR A 381 -18.85 2.29 3.52
N TYR A 382 -19.73 3.16 4.00
CA TYR A 382 -21.09 2.80 4.39
C TYR A 382 -21.91 2.24 3.23
N ARG A 383 -21.74 2.79 2.03
CA ARG A 383 -22.45 2.37 0.81
C ARG A 383 -21.80 1.21 0.07
N LEU A 384 -20.62 0.77 0.50
CA LEU A 384 -19.91 -0.40 0.00
C LEU A 384 -20.61 -1.70 0.46
N ARG A 385 -21.84 -1.93 0.01
CA ARG A 385 -22.37 -3.29 -0.02
C ARG A 385 -21.70 -3.99 -1.19
N VAL A 386 -20.96 -5.06 -0.93
CA VAL A 386 -20.46 -5.94 -1.98
C VAL A 386 -21.67 -6.32 -2.82
N GLY A 387 -21.67 -5.86 -4.06
CA GLY A 387 -22.84 -5.99 -4.95
C GLY A 387 -23.30 -7.44 -5.00
N LYS A 388 -24.62 -7.62 -4.90
CA LYS A 388 -25.31 -8.90 -5.15
C LYS A 388 -25.19 -9.35 -6.62
N ASN A 389 -24.56 -8.55 -7.47
CA ASN A 389 -24.48 -8.75 -8.91
C ASN A 389 -23.07 -9.24 -9.29
N GLY A 390 -22.89 -10.54 -9.19
CA GLY A 390 -21.85 -11.30 -9.84
C GLY A 390 -22.52 -12.51 -10.49
N GLN A 391 -23.31 -12.25 -11.54
CA GLN A 391 -23.56 -13.21 -12.60
C GLN A 391 -22.64 -12.89 -13.76
#